data_e874c64d9101d77ba10ead481a345a77
#
_entry.id   e874c64d9101d77ba10ead481a345a77
#
_cell.length_a   1.000
_cell.length_b   1.000
_cell.length_c   1.000
_cell.angle_alpha   90.00
_cell.angle_beta   90.00
_cell.angle_gamma   90.00
#
_symmetry.space_group_name_H-M   'P 1'
#
loop_
_entity.id
_entity.type
_entity.pdbx_description
1 polymer ?
#
loop_
_entity_poly.entity_id
_entity_poly.type
_entity_poly.pdbx_seq_one_letter_code
_entity_poly.pdbx_strand_id
1 'polypeptide(L)'
;LIGCGRLGKAVSRFITTDTNGYKLIAAFDNSPDEVGREINGIQILHIDQLESFCAEHKPEVAVLCVPRSGAEELSGRLVSLGIKGFWNFSHYDLSVPYPEVVVENVHLGDSLMSLGYRLRNQD
;
A
#
# COMPACT_ATOMS: atom_id res chain seq x y z
N LEU A 1 4.58 -1.33 -3.71
CA LEU A 1 3.39 -0.48 -3.68
C LEU A 1 2.25 -1.15 -4.43
N ILE A 2 1.13 -1.34 -3.78
CA ILE A 2 -0.07 -1.91 -4.38
C ILE A 2 -1.13 -0.83 -4.47
N GLY A 3 -1.54 -0.50 -5.70
CA GLY A 3 -2.47 0.58 -5.97
C GLY A 3 -1.75 1.86 -6.34
N CYS A 4 -1.88 2.26 -7.60
CA CYS A 4 -1.14 3.39 -8.17
C CYS A 4 -2.06 4.54 -8.62
N GLY A 5 -3.21 4.67 -7.97
CA GLY A 5 -4.08 5.82 -8.16
C GLY A 5 -3.51 7.06 -7.48
N ARG A 6 -4.39 8.03 -7.20
CA ARG A 6 -3.95 9.29 -6.59
C ARG A 6 -3.26 9.09 -5.25
N LEU A 7 -3.81 8.24 -4.40
CA LEU A 7 -3.23 7.97 -3.09
C LEU A 7 -1.88 7.28 -3.22
N GLY A 8 -1.78 6.24 -4.05
CA GLY A 8 -0.53 5.52 -4.27
C GLY A 8 0.56 6.43 -4.79
N LYS A 9 0.23 7.31 -5.73
CA LYS A 9 1.19 8.28 -6.26
C LYS A 9 1.69 9.25 -5.18
N ALA A 10 0.78 9.72 -4.33
CA ALA A 10 1.17 10.61 -3.23
C ALA A 10 2.02 9.89 -2.19
N VAL A 11 1.63 8.68 -1.81
CA VAL A 11 2.36 7.89 -0.82
C VAL A 11 3.75 7.51 -1.33
N SER A 12 3.89 7.20 -2.62
CA SER A 12 5.18 6.83 -3.20
C SER A 12 6.24 7.92 -3.02
N ARG A 13 5.82 9.18 -2.93
CA ARG A 13 6.75 10.29 -2.74
C ARG A 13 7.42 10.30 -1.37
N PHE A 14 6.80 9.67 -0.38
CA PHE A 14 7.39 9.52 0.95
C PHE A 14 8.40 8.39 1.02
N ILE A 15 8.38 7.48 0.05
CA ILE A 15 9.29 6.35 0.00
C ILE A 15 10.47 6.76 -0.88
N THR A 16 11.34 7.60 -0.35
CA THR A 16 12.54 8.02 -1.05
C THR A 16 13.72 7.20 -0.53
N THR A 17 14.73 7.04 -1.37
CA THR A 17 15.87 6.16 -1.11
C THR A 17 16.65 6.50 0.15
N ASP A 18 16.52 7.72 0.66
CA ASP A 18 17.42 8.20 1.73
C ASP A 18 16.73 8.46 3.05
N THR A 19 15.38 8.37 3.13
CA THR A 19 14.71 8.92 4.31
C THR A 19 14.36 7.89 5.32
N ASN A 20 14.13 6.74 5.31
CA ASN A 20 13.68 5.85 6.39
C ASN A 20 14.22 4.42 6.28
N GLY A 21 15.22 4.23 5.46
CA GLY A 21 15.75 2.90 5.23
C GLY A 21 14.90 2.04 4.31
N TYR A 22 13.89 2.63 3.65
CA TYR A 22 13.02 1.92 2.71
C TYR A 22 13.39 2.27 1.28
N LYS A 23 13.16 1.30 0.40
CA LYS A 23 13.37 1.48 -1.03
C LYS A 23 12.17 0.92 -1.77
N LEU A 24 11.55 1.74 -2.62
CA LEU A 24 10.48 1.29 -3.48
C LEU A 24 11.06 0.49 -4.63
N ILE A 25 10.75 -0.80 -4.71
CA ILE A 25 11.32 -1.68 -5.73
C ILE A 25 10.31 -2.08 -6.80
N ALA A 26 9.01 -1.94 -6.54
CA ALA A 26 7.98 -2.28 -7.52
C ALA A 26 6.67 -1.59 -7.18
N ALA A 27 5.86 -1.39 -8.21
CA ALA A 27 4.50 -0.85 -8.08
C ALA A 27 3.57 -1.66 -8.97
N PHE A 28 2.38 -1.95 -8.45
CA PHE A 28 1.40 -2.82 -9.12
C PHE A 28 0.02 -2.18 -9.13
N ASP A 29 -0.70 -2.38 -10.24
CA ASP A 29 -2.08 -1.96 -10.37
C ASP A 29 -2.78 -2.89 -11.36
N ASN A 30 -4.10 -2.94 -11.30
CA ASN A 30 -4.89 -3.69 -12.28
C ASN A 30 -5.51 -2.80 -13.36
N SER A 31 -5.39 -1.48 -13.23
CA SER A 31 -5.97 -0.54 -14.19
C SER A 31 -5.11 -0.44 -15.45
N PRO A 32 -5.69 -0.63 -16.64
CA PRO A 32 -4.95 -0.44 -17.88
C PRO A 32 -4.46 1.00 -18.08
N ASP A 33 -5.09 1.96 -17.41
CA ASP A 33 -4.65 3.35 -17.48
C ASP A 33 -3.37 3.61 -16.68
N GLU A 34 -3.06 2.76 -15.71
CA GLU A 34 -1.89 2.93 -14.85
C GLU A 34 -0.74 2.00 -15.23
N VAL A 35 -1.05 0.77 -15.66
CA VAL A 35 -0.01 -0.20 -16.01
C VAL A 35 0.83 0.30 -17.17
N GLY A 36 2.14 0.23 -17.01
CA GLY A 36 3.10 0.71 -18.01
C GLY A 36 3.56 2.15 -17.79
N ARG A 37 2.85 2.92 -16.97
CA ARG A 37 3.31 4.26 -16.59
C ARG A 37 4.39 4.16 -15.52
N GLU A 38 5.07 5.28 -15.30
CA GLU A 38 6.07 5.36 -14.25
C GLU A 38 5.52 6.01 -13.00
N ILE A 39 5.96 5.50 -11.86
CA ILE A 39 5.70 6.09 -10.56
C ILE A 39 7.03 6.10 -9.79
N ASN A 40 7.48 7.28 -9.43
CA ASN A 40 8.73 7.46 -8.69
C ASN A 40 9.94 6.77 -9.38
N GLY A 41 9.99 6.85 -10.72
CA GLY A 41 11.06 6.26 -11.52
C GLY A 41 10.92 4.76 -11.79
N ILE A 42 9.83 4.14 -11.35
CA ILE A 42 9.59 2.71 -11.50
C ILE A 42 8.38 2.49 -12.40
N GLN A 43 8.47 1.54 -13.32
CA GLN A 43 7.35 1.20 -14.18
C GLN A 43 6.29 0.42 -13.41
N ILE A 44 5.02 0.83 -13.54
CA ILE A 44 3.91 0.15 -12.90
C ILE A 44 3.62 -1.15 -13.65
N LEU A 45 3.62 -2.26 -12.90
CA LEU A 45 3.36 -3.59 -13.42
C LEU A 45 1.90 -3.99 -13.17
N HIS A 46 1.39 -4.93 -13.99
CA HIS A 46 0.08 -5.49 -13.76
C HIS A 46 0.11 -6.39 -12.52
N ILE A 47 -0.97 -6.38 -11.74
CA ILE A 47 -1.07 -7.14 -10.50
C ILE A 47 -0.90 -8.65 -10.70
N ASP A 48 -1.15 -9.16 -11.91
CA ASP A 48 -0.93 -10.57 -12.23
C ASP A 48 0.55 -10.96 -12.22
N GLN A 49 1.46 -9.99 -12.24
CA GLN A 49 2.90 -10.23 -12.16
C GLN A 49 3.43 -10.29 -10.74
N LEU A 50 2.54 -10.14 -9.76
CA LEU A 50 2.93 -10.05 -8.35
C LEU A 50 3.69 -11.28 -7.87
N GLU A 51 3.17 -12.48 -8.15
CA GLU A 51 3.77 -13.73 -7.71
C GLU A 51 5.17 -13.94 -8.30
N SER A 52 5.31 -13.72 -9.60
CA SER A 52 6.62 -13.89 -10.25
C SER A 52 7.64 -12.86 -9.76
N PHE A 53 7.21 -11.63 -9.55
CA PHE A 53 8.09 -10.59 -9.01
C PHE A 53 8.57 -10.93 -7.60
N CYS A 54 7.65 -11.32 -6.72
CA CYS A 54 7.99 -11.64 -5.33
C CYS A 54 8.87 -12.87 -5.21
N ALA A 55 8.69 -13.85 -6.11
CA ALA A 55 9.54 -15.03 -6.13
C ALA A 55 10.99 -14.67 -6.46
N GLU A 56 11.19 -13.69 -7.34
CA GLU A 56 12.53 -13.28 -7.77
C GLU A 56 13.18 -12.27 -6.82
N HIS A 57 12.42 -11.29 -6.32
CA HIS A 57 12.96 -10.16 -5.57
C HIS A 57 12.71 -10.19 -4.07
N LYS A 58 11.79 -11.00 -3.60
CA LYS A 58 11.48 -11.23 -2.18
C LYS A 58 11.33 -9.95 -1.35
N PRO A 59 10.37 -9.08 -1.69
CA PRO A 59 10.14 -7.87 -0.90
C PRO A 59 9.66 -8.20 0.50
N GLU A 60 9.97 -7.34 1.46
CA GLU A 60 9.59 -7.57 2.86
C GLU A 60 8.33 -6.81 3.26
N VAL A 61 8.08 -5.66 2.63
CA VAL A 61 6.99 -4.75 3.00
C VAL A 61 6.12 -4.46 1.80
N ALA A 62 4.82 -4.45 2.02
CA ALA A 62 3.84 -4.00 1.03
C ALA A 62 3.13 -2.75 1.53
N VAL A 63 2.92 -1.81 0.63
CA VAL A 63 2.13 -0.61 0.88
C VAL A 63 0.80 -0.77 0.16
N LEU A 64 -0.31 -0.83 0.90
CA LEU A 64 -1.63 -1.06 0.34
C LEU A 64 -2.40 0.24 0.17
N CYS A 65 -2.54 0.68 -1.08
CA CYS A 65 -3.29 1.88 -1.45
C CYS A 65 -4.48 1.52 -2.35
N VAL A 66 -5.17 0.45 -2.00
CA VAL A 66 -6.34 -0.05 -2.73
C VAL A 66 -7.59 0.03 -1.85
N PRO A 67 -8.80 -0.01 -2.44
CA PRO A 67 -10.02 -0.08 -1.63
C PRO A 67 -10.06 -1.34 -0.78
N ARG A 68 -10.87 -1.30 0.28
CA ARG A 68 -11.00 -2.41 1.23
C ARG A 68 -11.29 -3.75 0.54
N SER A 69 -12.16 -3.75 -0.46
CA SER A 69 -12.53 -4.98 -1.18
C SER A 69 -11.34 -5.62 -1.89
N GLY A 70 -10.48 -4.80 -2.51
CA GLY A 70 -9.26 -5.30 -3.14
C GLY A 70 -8.21 -5.74 -2.13
N ALA A 71 -8.13 -5.05 -1.01
CA ALA A 71 -7.14 -5.35 0.03
C ALA A 71 -7.35 -6.73 0.65
N GLU A 72 -8.58 -7.18 0.78
CA GLU A 72 -8.87 -8.49 1.36
C GLU A 72 -8.22 -9.62 0.56
N GLU A 73 -8.41 -9.62 -0.75
CA GLU A 73 -7.80 -10.63 -1.64
C GLU A 73 -6.28 -10.47 -1.72
N LEU A 74 -5.82 -9.24 -1.92
CA LEU A 74 -4.40 -8.97 -2.13
C LEU A 74 -3.57 -9.25 -0.88
N SER A 75 -4.09 -8.99 0.30
CA SER A 75 -3.35 -9.27 1.53
C SER A 75 -3.07 -10.76 1.70
N GLY A 76 -4.03 -11.62 1.36
CA GLY A 76 -3.82 -13.07 1.38
C GLY A 76 -2.71 -13.51 0.43
N ARG A 77 -2.72 -12.97 -0.79
CA ARG A 77 -1.66 -13.26 -1.77
C ARG A 77 -0.29 -12.80 -1.25
N LEU A 78 -0.23 -11.60 -0.72
CA LEU A 78 1.03 -11.02 -0.23
C LEU A 78 1.59 -11.76 0.97
N VAL A 79 0.73 -12.14 1.92
CA VAL A 79 1.18 -12.94 3.06
C VAL A 79 1.73 -14.29 2.59
N SER A 80 1.06 -14.93 1.65
CA SER A 80 1.51 -16.20 1.08
C SER A 80 2.85 -16.07 0.35
N LEU A 81 3.16 -14.88 -0.15
CA LEU A 81 4.42 -14.61 -0.85
C LEU A 81 5.56 -14.21 0.09
N GLY A 82 5.32 -14.17 1.39
CA GLY A 82 6.36 -13.88 2.37
C GLY A 82 6.46 -12.44 2.82
N ILE A 83 5.51 -11.59 2.47
CA ILE A 83 5.47 -10.23 2.97
C ILE A 83 5.23 -10.25 4.48
N LYS A 84 6.06 -9.53 5.22
CA LYS A 84 6.05 -9.53 6.69
C LYS A 84 5.48 -8.26 7.28
N GLY A 85 5.51 -7.16 6.55
CA GLY A 85 5.03 -5.87 7.02
C GLY A 85 4.10 -5.21 6.01
N PHE A 86 3.10 -4.49 6.53
CA PHE A 86 2.13 -3.78 5.70
C PHE A 86 1.97 -2.34 6.19
N TRP A 87 2.16 -1.39 5.30
CA TRP A 87 1.74 -0.02 5.51
C TRP A 87 0.38 0.12 4.84
N ASN A 88 -0.66 0.14 5.68
CA ASN A 88 -2.02 -0.15 5.21
C ASN A 88 -2.88 1.12 5.18
N PHE A 89 -3.24 1.55 3.97
CA PHE A 89 -4.14 2.68 3.73
C PHE A 89 -5.54 2.23 3.33
N SER A 90 -5.83 0.92 3.36
CA SER A 90 -7.03 0.36 2.72
C SER A 90 -8.25 0.24 3.61
N HIS A 91 -8.20 0.52 4.87
CA HIS A 91 -9.29 0.29 5.84
C HIS A 91 -9.64 -1.19 6.08
N TYR A 92 -8.95 -2.14 5.45
CA TYR A 92 -9.11 -3.54 5.74
C TYR A 92 -8.21 -3.93 6.91
N ASP A 93 -8.78 -4.59 7.92
CA ASP A 93 -8.01 -4.97 9.10
C ASP A 93 -7.30 -6.30 8.87
N LEU A 94 -6.04 -6.21 8.45
CA LEU A 94 -5.18 -7.36 8.19
C LEU A 94 -4.77 -8.10 9.45
N SER A 95 -4.74 -7.44 10.59
CA SER A 95 -4.18 -8.02 11.81
C SER A 95 -5.03 -9.15 12.36
N VAL A 96 -6.33 -9.18 12.07
CA VAL A 96 -7.23 -10.23 12.53
C VAL A 96 -6.95 -11.56 11.82
N PRO A 97 -7.02 -11.63 10.46
CA PRO A 97 -6.74 -12.89 9.76
C PRO A 97 -5.25 -13.26 9.73
N TYR A 98 -4.36 -12.28 9.89
CA TYR A 98 -2.90 -12.52 9.78
C TYR A 98 -2.17 -11.94 10.99
N PRO A 99 -2.33 -12.55 12.18
CA PRO A 99 -1.72 -11.98 13.40
C PRO A 99 -0.20 -12.03 13.42
N GLU A 100 0.42 -12.80 12.54
CA GLU A 100 1.87 -12.94 12.46
C GLU A 100 2.57 -11.82 11.69
N VAL A 101 1.83 -11.00 10.93
CA VAL A 101 2.43 -9.90 10.18
C VAL A 101 2.36 -8.60 10.97
N VAL A 102 3.29 -7.69 10.68
CA VAL A 102 3.31 -6.36 11.29
C VAL A 102 2.49 -5.42 10.41
N VAL A 103 1.51 -4.76 10.99
CA VAL A 103 0.62 -3.85 10.26
C VAL A 103 0.63 -2.48 10.90
N GLU A 104 0.91 -1.47 10.09
CA GLU A 104 0.76 -0.08 10.48
C GLU A 104 -0.38 0.51 9.67
N ASN A 105 -1.47 0.88 10.33
CA ASN A 105 -2.67 1.40 9.68
C ASN A 105 -2.64 2.92 9.61
N VAL A 106 -3.02 3.46 8.46
CA VAL A 106 -3.17 4.90 8.25
C VAL A 106 -4.60 5.18 7.80
N HIS A 107 -5.30 6.02 8.53
CA HIS A 107 -6.69 6.40 8.27
C HIS A 107 -6.77 7.90 8.00
N LEU A 108 -6.39 8.30 6.80
CA LEU A 108 -6.30 9.71 6.43
C LEU A 108 -7.66 10.42 6.51
N GLY A 109 -8.71 9.76 6.04
CA GLY A 109 -10.06 10.32 6.10
C GLY A 109 -10.54 10.54 7.52
N ASP A 110 -10.26 9.59 8.40
CA ASP A 110 -10.63 9.68 9.80
C ASP A 110 -9.91 10.82 10.50
N SER A 111 -8.64 11.02 10.19
CA SER A 111 -7.85 12.13 10.74
C SER A 111 -8.43 13.47 10.33
N LEU A 112 -8.85 13.62 9.08
CA LEU A 112 -9.45 14.86 8.60
C LEU A 112 -10.81 15.11 9.26
N MET A 113 -11.63 14.06 9.41
CA MET A 113 -12.91 14.17 10.11
C MET A 113 -12.73 14.54 11.57
N SER A 114 -11.74 13.98 12.24
CA SER A 114 -11.41 14.31 13.63
C SER A 114 -11.03 15.77 13.76
N LEU A 115 -10.21 16.28 12.83
CA LEU A 115 -9.83 17.67 12.81
C LEU A 115 -11.06 18.59 12.66
N GLY A 116 -11.94 18.26 11.72
CA GLY A 116 -13.16 19.04 11.51
C GLY A 116 -14.07 19.05 12.74
N TYR A 117 -14.24 17.90 13.39
CA TYR A 117 -15.01 17.80 14.63
C TYR A 117 -14.41 18.67 15.73
N ARG A 118 -13.10 18.59 15.92
CA ARG A 118 -12.41 19.37 16.96
C ARG A 118 -12.51 20.87 16.70
N LEU A 119 -12.43 21.29 15.45
CA LEU A 119 -12.60 22.70 15.09
C LEU A 119 -14.01 23.21 15.40
N ARG A 120 -15.05 22.40 15.12
CA ARG A 120 -16.44 22.78 15.38
C ARG A 120 -16.75 22.90 16.87
N ASN A 121 -16.02 22.19 17.71
CA ASN A 121 -16.25 22.15 19.16
C ASN A 121 -15.22 22.95 19.95
N GLN A 122 -14.55 23.88 19.31
CA GLN A 122 -13.51 24.70 19.93
C GLN A 122 -14.09 26.01 20.49
N ASP A 123 -14.98 25.96 21.41
CA ASP A 123 -15.51 27.21 22.04
C ASP A 123 -15.12 27.33 23.49
#